data_43662986e39a2c7eefe0b17b497109be
#
_entry.id   43662986e39a2c7eefe0b17b497109be
#
_cell.length_a   1.000
_cell.length_b   1.000
_cell.length_c   1.000
_cell.angle_alpha   90.00
_cell.angle_beta   90.00
_cell.angle_gamma   90.00
#
_symmetry.space_group_name_H-M   'P 1'
#
loop_
_entity.id
_entity.type
_entity.pdbx_description
1 polymer ?
#
loop_
_entity_poly.entity_id
_entity_poly.type
_entity_poly.pdbx_seq_one_letter_code
_entity_poly.pdbx_strand_id
1 'polypeptide(L)'
;MDDSLFIRELGIKSPMLKVLDFLMDNEAFDYSKTDIADGADLSRATLFKAWPKLEALDLITATRTVGQAKMYRLNKQNPIVKKLMELDDAISEFFAQKHCKPQTCSPGDISKVVGPGQGLIDAIVEYENTAPGNKEDRHKELQKA
;
A
#
# COMPACT_ATOMS: atom_id res chain seq x y z
N MET A 1 -8.83 1.53 -9.77
CA MET A 1 -7.73 1.62 -8.79
C MET A 1 -7.75 3.01 -8.17
N ASP A 2 -7.72 3.06 -6.88
CA ASP A 2 -7.67 4.36 -6.19
C ASP A 2 -6.28 4.96 -6.38
N ASP A 3 -6.23 6.21 -6.82
CA ASP A 3 -4.97 6.96 -6.90
C ASP A 3 -4.34 6.99 -5.51
N SER A 4 -3.02 6.85 -5.40
CA SER A 4 -2.33 6.95 -4.12
C SER A 4 -2.56 8.32 -3.46
N LEU A 5 -2.33 8.41 -2.16
CA LEU A 5 -2.40 9.68 -1.42
C LEU A 5 -1.57 10.77 -2.09
N PHE A 6 -0.39 10.41 -2.60
CA PHE A 6 0.52 11.30 -3.29
C PHE A 6 -0.13 11.98 -4.53
N ILE A 7 -0.74 11.21 -5.41
CA ILE A 7 -1.39 11.71 -6.64
C ILE A 7 -2.68 12.47 -6.31
N ARG A 8 -3.47 11.90 -5.41
CA ARG A 8 -4.78 12.47 -5.04
C ARG A 8 -4.67 13.81 -4.35
N GLU A 9 -3.81 13.91 -3.34
CA GLU A 9 -3.71 15.10 -2.50
C GLU A 9 -2.94 16.24 -3.17
N LEU A 10 -1.93 15.92 -3.98
CA LEU A 10 -1.22 16.93 -4.77
C LEU A 10 -1.93 17.32 -6.07
N GLY A 11 -2.97 16.59 -6.46
CA GLY A 11 -3.74 16.84 -7.68
C GLY A 11 -2.93 16.73 -8.98
N ILE A 12 -1.82 15.99 -8.96
CA ILE A 12 -0.90 15.89 -10.09
C ILE A 12 -1.34 14.77 -11.04
N LYS A 13 -1.85 15.13 -12.20
CA LYS A 13 -2.30 14.16 -13.22
C LYS A 13 -1.25 13.96 -14.32
N SER A 14 -0.02 13.67 -13.94
CA SER A 14 1.05 13.37 -14.90
C SER A 14 1.17 11.87 -15.15
N PRO A 15 1.15 11.40 -16.40
CA PRO A 15 1.36 9.98 -16.72
C PRO A 15 2.70 9.46 -16.19
N MET A 16 3.73 10.29 -16.23
CA MET A 16 5.05 9.94 -15.70
C MET A 16 5.01 9.71 -14.19
N LEU A 17 4.31 10.57 -13.45
CA LEU A 17 4.17 10.42 -12.00
C LEU A 17 3.31 9.22 -11.62
N LYS A 18 2.27 8.89 -12.38
CA LYS A 18 1.50 7.66 -12.17
C LYS A 18 2.35 6.39 -12.30
N VAL A 19 3.26 6.38 -13.27
CA VAL A 19 4.22 5.27 -13.43
C VAL A 19 5.16 5.17 -12.24
N LEU A 20 5.72 6.29 -11.81
CA LEU A 20 6.63 6.33 -10.65
C LEU A 20 5.93 5.92 -9.36
N ASP A 21 4.73 6.40 -9.14
CA ASP A 21 3.88 6.06 -8.01
C ASP A 21 3.60 4.56 -7.93
N PHE A 22 3.16 3.96 -9.04
CA PHE A 22 2.97 2.51 -9.13
C PHE A 22 4.25 1.72 -8.83
N LEU A 23 5.40 2.17 -9.33
CA LEU A 23 6.68 1.51 -9.10
C LEU A 23 7.23 1.74 -7.68
N MET A 24 6.88 2.84 -7.03
CA MET A 24 7.20 3.08 -5.61
C MET A 24 6.41 2.13 -4.71
N ASP A 25 5.11 2.01 -4.92
CA ASP A 25 4.25 1.09 -4.17
C ASP A 25 4.66 -0.38 -4.34
N ASN A 26 5.24 -0.72 -5.49
CA ASN A 26 5.60 -2.09 -5.87
C ASN A 26 7.11 -2.26 -6.04
N GLU A 27 7.91 -1.60 -5.23
CA GLU A 27 9.37 -1.54 -5.36
C GLU A 27 10.12 -2.87 -5.27
N ALA A 28 9.48 -3.89 -4.70
CA ALA A 28 10.07 -5.21 -4.52
C ALA A 28 10.12 -6.03 -5.83
N PHE A 29 9.31 -5.67 -6.82
CA PHE A 29 9.11 -6.44 -8.03
C PHE A 29 9.56 -5.67 -9.28
N ASP A 30 9.78 -6.41 -10.35
CA ASP A 30 10.02 -5.88 -11.68
C ASP A 30 8.81 -6.16 -12.59
N TYR A 31 8.51 -5.23 -13.48
CA TYR A 31 7.31 -5.24 -14.31
C TYR A 31 7.64 -4.99 -15.79
N SER A 32 6.86 -5.59 -16.67
CA SER A 32 6.90 -5.25 -18.11
C SER A 32 6.19 -3.90 -18.36
N LYS A 33 6.45 -3.29 -19.52
CA LYS A 33 5.75 -2.07 -19.92
C LYS A 33 4.23 -2.23 -19.91
N THR A 34 3.73 -3.41 -20.25
CA THR A 34 2.30 -3.71 -20.24
C THR A 34 1.75 -3.71 -18.82
N ASP A 35 2.43 -4.40 -17.90
CA ASP A 35 2.03 -4.48 -16.48
C ASP A 35 2.05 -3.10 -15.82
N ILE A 36 3.06 -2.28 -16.17
CA ILE A 36 3.17 -0.89 -15.69
C ILE A 36 2.01 -0.03 -16.22
N ALA A 37 1.63 -0.18 -17.49
CA ALA A 37 0.50 0.56 -18.04
C ALA A 37 -0.82 0.18 -17.35
N ASP A 38 -1.04 -1.09 -17.16
CA ASP A 38 -2.24 -1.62 -16.49
C ASP A 38 -2.26 -1.22 -15.00
N GLY A 39 -1.12 -1.32 -14.32
CA GLY A 39 -1.01 -0.96 -12.91
C GLY A 39 -1.10 0.54 -12.62
N ALA A 40 -0.59 1.37 -13.51
CA ALA A 40 -0.67 2.84 -13.40
C ALA A 40 -1.97 3.42 -13.98
N ASP A 41 -2.90 2.58 -14.43
CA ASP A 41 -4.15 2.98 -15.08
C ASP A 41 -3.90 3.95 -16.27
N LEU A 42 -3.00 3.55 -17.16
CA LEU A 42 -2.61 4.29 -18.34
C LEU A 42 -2.83 3.48 -19.62
N SER A 43 -3.24 4.17 -20.68
CA SER A 43 -3.20 3.53 -22.00
C SER A 43 -1.76 3.26 -22.42
N ARG A 44 -1.53 2.19 -23.16
CA ARG A 44 -0.19 1.87 -23.72
C ARG A 44 0.38 3.05 -24.53
N ALA A 45 -0.43 3.72 -25.31
CA ALA A 45 -0.01 4.90 -26.08
C ALA A 45 0.48 6.03 -25.18
N THR A 46 -0.19 6.28 -24.06
CA THR A 46 0.19 7.29 -23.09
C THR A 46 1.50 6.91 -22.39
N LEU A 47 1.64 5.65 -22.00
CA LEU A 47 2.87 5.14 -21.40
C LEU A 47 4.06 5.29 -22.36
N PHE A 48 3.90 4.88 -23.63
CA PHE A 48 4.98 4.99 -24.61
C PHE A 48 5.41 6.43 -24.90
N LYS A 49 4.51 7.40 -24.77
CA LYS A 49 4.86 8.83 -24.84
C LYS A 49 5.68 9.31 -23.63
N ALA A 50 5.37 8.82 -22.46
CA ALA A 50 6.08 9.17 -21.23
C ALA A 50 7.40 8.43 -21.07
N TRP A 51 7.55 7.25 -21.70
CA TRP A 51 8.66 6.33 -21.53
C TRP A 51 10.03 6.93 -21.84
N PRO A 52 10.25 7.63 -22.96
CA PRO A 52 11.56 8.24 -23.27
C PRO A 52 12.04 9.20 -22.17
N LYS A 53 11.12 9.88 -21.53
CA LYS A 53 11.42 10.82 -20.45
C LYS A 53 11.84 10.10 -19.16
N LEU A 54 11.22 8.96 -18.86
CA LEU A 54 11.61 8.10 -17.75
C LEU A 54 13.02 7.52 -17.94
N GLU A 55 13.34 7.09 -19.16
CA GLU A 55 14.68 6.59 -19.52
C GLU A 55 15.72 7.72 -19.54
N ALA A 56 15.39 8.87 -20.09
CA ALA A 56 16.31 10.02 -20.18
C ALA A 56 16.72 10.58 -18.79
N LEU A 57 15.86 10.45 -17.82
CA LEU A 57 16.12 10.86 -16.43
C LEU A 57 16.64 9.72 -15.54
N ASP A 58 16.90 8.55 -16.11
CA ASP A 58 17.36 7.35 -15.39
C ASP A 58 16.46 6.98 -14.18
N LEU A 59 15.16 7.21 -14.29
CA LEU A 59 14.20 6.94 -13.21
C LEU A 59 13.86 5.46 -13.09
N ILE A 60 14.05 4.71 -14.17
CA ILE A 60 13.76 3.28 -14.28
C ILE A 60 15.00 2.53 -14.76
N THR A 61 15.12 1.28 -14.35
CA THR A 61 16.23 0.40 -14.74
C THR A 61 15.66 -0.91 -15.31
N ALA A 62 16.17 -1.34 -16.46
CA ALA A 62 15.89 -2.68 -16.98
C ALA A 62 16.60 -3.72 -16.11
N THR A 63 15.91 -4.76 -15.68
CA THR A 63 16.44 -5.80 -14.79
C THR A 63 16.75 -7.08 -15.55
N ARG A 64 15.74 -7.66 -16.18
CA ARG A 64 15.85 -8.94 -16.88
C ARG A 64 14.90 -8.97 -18.07
N THR A 65 15.05 -9.98 -18.89
CA THR A 65 14.13 -10.28 -19.99
C THR A 65 13.42 -11.59 -19.71
N VAL A 66 12.11 -11.59 -19.77
CA VAL A 66 11.29 -12.79 -19.62
C VAL A 66 10.56 -13.02 -20.94
N GLY A 67 10.97 -14.06 -21.68
CA GLY A 67 10.51 -14.30 -23.04
C GLY A 67 10.92 -13.14 -23.97
N GLN A 68 9.95 -12.41 -24.49
CA GLN A 68 10.18 -11.22 -25.33
C GLN A 68 10.00 -9.90 -24.58
N ALA A 69 9.57 -9.94 -23.32
CA ALA A 69 9.31 -8.77 -22.51
C ALA A 69 10.54 -8.37 -21.67
N LYS A 70 10.95 -7.13 -21.80
CA LYS A 70 11.92 -6.53 -20.86
C LYS A 70 11.20 -6.12 -19.61
N MET A 71 11.79 -6.48 -18.47
CA MET A 71 11.29 -6.11 -17.14
C MET A 71 12.02 -4.89 -16.63
N TYR A 72 11.30 -4.02 -15.97
CA TYR A 72 11.79 -2.74 -15.45
C TYR A 72 11.45 -2.58 -13.99
N ARG A 73 12.24 -1.77 -13.32
CA ARG A 73 12.16 -1.49 -11.91
C ARG A 73 12.52 -0.05 -11.65
N LEU A 74 12.05 0.50 -10.55
CA LEU A 74 12.42 1.84 -10.10
C LEU A 74 13.93 1.91 -9.79
N ASN A 75 14.60 2.94 -10.29
CA ASN A 75 16.01 3.18 -10.02
C ASN A 75 16.20 3.91 -8.68
N LYS A 76 16.32 3.18 -7.61
CA LYS A 76 16.53 3.72 -6.25
C LYS A 76 17.85 4.46 -6.05
N GLN A 77 18.82 4.31 -6.95
CA GLN A 77 20.10 5.03 -6.87
C GLN A 77 20.00 6.46 -7.39
N ASN A 78 18.98 6.74 -8.18
CA ASN A 78 18.75 8.07 -8.73
C ASN A 78 18.37 9.06 -7.61
N PRO A 79 19.04 10.22 -7.52
CA PRO A 79 18.74 11.22 -6.49
C PRO A 79 17.31 11.79 -6.61
N ILE A 80 16.75 11.88 -7.82
CA ILE A 80 15.37 12.33 -8.05
C ILE A 80 14.39 11.31 -7.44
N VAL A 81 14.61 10.02 -7.67
CA VAL A 81 13.78 8.94 -7.12
C VAL A 81 13.84 8.96 -5.59
N LYS A 82 15.03 9.10 -5.01
CA LYS A 82 15.18 9.20 -3.55
C LYS A 82 14.36 10.35 -2.96
N LYS A 83 14.43 11.52 -3.57
CA LYS A 83 13.68 12.69 -3.12
C LYS A 83 12.17 12.54 -3.32
N LEU A 84 11.76 11.85 -4.37
CA LEU A 84 10.36 11.54 -4.61
C LEU A 84 9.80 10.58 -3.55
N MET A 85 10.56 9.55 -3.18
CA MET A 85 10.19 8.63 -2.11
C MET A 85 10.13 9.33 -0.75
N GLU A 86 11.10 10.19 -0.43
CA GLU A 86 11.07 11.01 0.78
C GLU A 86 9.83 11.93 0.83
N LEU A 87 9.41 12.47 -0.32
CA LEU A 87 8.21 13.30 -0.42
C LEU A 87 6.94 12.48 -0.20
N ASP A 88 6.86 11.29 -0.77
CA ASP A 88 5.72 10.38 -0.58
C ASP A 88 5.58 9.97 0.89
N ASP A 89 6.67 9.57 1.52
CA ASP A 89 6.72 9.27 2.95
C ASP A 89 6.23 10.46 3.80
N ALA A 90 6.71 11.68 3.50
CA ALA A 90 6.32 12.89 4.22
C ALA A 90 4.83 13.22 4.08
N ILE A 91 4.27 13.00 2.90
CA ILE A 91 2.84 13.19 2.65
C ILE A 91 2.02 12.16 3.43
N SER A 92 2.41 10.91 3.36
CA SER A 92 1.75 9.81 4.07
C SER A 92 1.76 10.04 5.58
N GLU A 93 2.88 10.46 6.12
CA GLU A 93 3.02 10.80 7.54
C GLU A 93 2.16 12.00 7.95
N PHE A 94 2.15 13.06 7.15
CA PHE A 94 1.34 14.24 7.40
C PHE A 94 -0.16 13.93 7.45
N PHE A 95 -0.66 13.12 6.53
CA PHE A 95 -2.07 12.72 6.51
C PHE A 95 -2.39 11.69 7.59
N ALA A 96 -1.48 10.81 7.92
CA ALA A 96 -1.65 9.89 9.06
C ALA A 96 -1.83 10.68 10.37
N GLN A 97 -1.05 11.70 10.60
CA GLN A 97 -1.18 12.57 11.78
C GLN A 97 -2.50 13.36 11.80
N LYS A 98 -2.99 13.82 10.64
CA LYS A 98 -4.28 14.52 10.53
C LYS A 98 -5.49 13.62 10.79
N HIS A 99 -5.41 12.36 10.38
CA HIS A 99 -6.51 11.40 10.54
C HIS A 99 -6.44 10.63 11.85
N CYS A 100 -5.29 10.55 12.49
CA CYS A 100 -5.20 10.20 13.89
C CYS A 100 -5.73 11.38 14.71
N LYS A 101 -7.03 11.39 15.00
CA LYS A 101 -7.49 12.14 16.18
C LYS A 101 -6.62 11.63 17.34
N PRO A 102 -6.02 12.50 18.14
CA PRO A 102 -5.31 12.09 19.33
C PRO A 102 -6.33 11.54 20.33
N GLN A 103 -6.78 10.33 20.13
CA GLN A 103 -7.16 9.51 21.24
C GLN A 103 -5.83 9.11 21.86
N THR A 104 -5.45 9.94 22.77
CA THR A 104 -4.40 9.83 23.75
C THR A 104 -4.08 8.39 24.11
N CYS A 105 -3.33 7.69 23.29
CA CYS A 105 -2.53 6.57 23.74
C CYS A 105 -1.20 7.14 24.22
N SER A 106 -1.25 7.87 25.31
CA SER A 106 -0.08 8.15 26.11
C SER A 106 0.48 6.83 26.60
N PRO A 107 1.78 6.56 26.50
CA PRO A 107 2.37 5.32 27.01
C PRO A 107 2.08 5.06 28.50
N GLY A 108 1.59 6.07 29.21
CA GLY A 108 1.15 5.98 30.60
C GLY A 108 -0.26 5.46 30.81
N ASP A 109 -1.12 5.49 29.79
CA ASP A 109 -2.52 5.06 29.95
C ASP A 109 -2.74 3.56 29.73
N ILE A 110 -1.80 2.88 29.07
CA ILE A 110 -1.86 1.43 28.86
C ILE A 110 -1.78 0.68 30.21
N SER A 111 -1.05 1.22 31.16
CA SER A 111 -0.92 0.60 32.50
C SER A 111 -2.16 0.81 33.39
N LYS A 112 -3.06 1.74 33.03
CA LYS A 112 -4.31 1.98 33.78
C LYS A 112 -5.50 1.21 33.22
N VAL A 113 -5.49 0.85 31.94
CA VAL A 113 -6.60 0.17 31.24
C VAL A 113 -6.41 -1.34 31.29
N VAL A 114 -5.18 -1.80 31.37
CA VAL A 114 -4.85 -3.24 31.40
C VAL A 114 -4.04 -3.51 32.64
N GLY A 115 -4.70 -3.95 33.71
CA GLY A 115 -4.01 -4.52 34.87
C GLY A 115 -3.10 -5.68 34.42
N PRO A 116 -1.92 -5.89 35.06
CA PRO A 116 -0.99 -6.92 34.61
C PRO A 116 -1.65 -8.29 34.64
N GLY A 117 -1.94 -8.82 33.45
CA GLY A 117 -2.39 -10.20 33.21
C GLY A 117 -3.88 -10.44 33.05
N GLN A 118 -4.76 -9.47 33.28
CA GLN A 118 -6.21 -9.71 33.26
C GLN A 118 -6.93 -9.19 32.00
N GLY A 119 -6.47 -8.10 31.41
CA GLY A 119 -7.16 -7.48 30.27
C GLY A 119 -7.16 -8.26 28.95
N LEU A 120 -6.14 -9.10 28.74
CA LEU A 120 -6.06 -9.96 27.56
C LEU A 120 -7.03 -11.15 27.61
N ILE A 121 -7.30 -11.65 28.81
CA ILE A 121 -8.22 -12.76 29.02
C ILE A 121 -9.68 -12.30 28.86
N ASP A 122 -10.01 -11.12 29.36
CA ASP A 122 -11.37 -10.54 29.24
C ASP A 122 -11.69 -10.17 27.78
N ALA A 123 -10.73 -9.65 27.03
CA ALA A 123 -10.89 -9.34 25.60
C ALA A 123 -11.09 -10.61 24.76
N ILE A 124 -10.42 -11.70 25.09
CA ILE A 124 -10.56 -12.99 24.40
C ILE A 124 -11.92 -13.61 24.72
N VAL A 125 -12.40 -13.50 25.94
CA VAL A 125 -13.72 -14.02 26.35
C VAL A 125 -14.86 -13.26 25.67
N GLU A 126 -14.77 -11.94 25.55
CA GLU A 126 -15.75 -11.15 24.79
C GLU A 126 -15.77 -11.49 23.30
N TYR A 127 -14.61 -11.75 22.70
CA TYR A 127 -14.54 -12.14 21.31
C TYR A 127 -15.17 -13.52 21.02
N GLU A 128 -14.97 -14.48 21.90
CA GLU A 128 -15.58 -15.81 21.76
C GLU A 128 -17.11 -15.78 21.94
N ASN A 129 -17.62 -14.87 22.76
CA ASN A 129 -19.06 -14.73 22.98
C ASN A 129 -19.80 -13.95 21.88
N THR A 130 -19.07 -13.12 21.10
CA THR A 130 -19.65 -12.32 20.02
C THR A 130 -19.40 -12.89 18.63
N ALA A 131 -18.61 -13.97 18.51
CA ALA A 131 -18.38 -14.60 17.22
C ALA A 131 -19.67 -15.26 16.69
N PRO A 132 -20.18 -14.88 15.50
CA PRO A 132 -21.31 -15.54 14.89
C PRO A 132 -20.91 -16.95 14.46
N GLY A 133 -21.42 -17.94 15.13
CA GLY A 133 -21.14 -19.33 14.79
C GLY A 133 -20.76 -20.21 15.97
N ASN A 134 -21.39 -20.00 17.10
CA ASN A 134 -21.23 -20.89 18.23
C ASN A 134 -21.63 -22.32 17.80
N LYS A 135 -20.76 -23.25 18.08
CA LYS A 135 -20.87 -24.67 17.65
C LYS A 135 -22.18 -25.38 18.06
N GLU A 136 -22.96 -24.78 18.94
CA GLU A 136 -24.24 -25.32 19.38
C GLU A 136 -25.31 -25.30 18.29
N ASP A 137 -25.34 -24.33 17.41
CA ASP A 137 -26.32 -24.27 16.33
C ASP A 137 -26.07 -25.32 15.22
N ARG A 138 -24.81 -25.68 15.01
CA ARG A 138 -24.45 -26.75 14.05
C ARG A 138 -24.86 -28.13 14.52
N HIS A 139 -24.87 -28.33 15.82
CA HIS A 139 -25.24 -29.67 16.35
C HIS A 139 -26.73 -29.93 16.29
N LYS A 140 -27.57 -28.88 16.34
CA LYS A 140 -29.01 -28.98 16.24
C LYS A 140 -29.49 -29.24 14.81
N GLU A 141 -28.80 -28.73 13.82
CA GLU A 141 -29.14 -29.00 12.40
C GLU A 141 -28.76 -30.41 11.97
N LEU A 142 -27.65 -30.96 12.50
CA LEU A 142 -27.24 -32.33 12.19
C LEU A 142 -28.12 -33.39 12.86
N GLN A 143 -28.84 -33.06 13.92
CA GLN A 143 -29.76 -34.00 14.59
C GLN A 143 -31.19 -33.99 14.00
N LYS A 144 -31.52 -33.03 13.14
CA LYS A 144 -32.83 -32.98 12.43
C LYS A 144 -32.80 -33.59 11.03
N ALA A 145 -31.62 -33.92 10.55
CA ALA A 145 -31.43 -34.73 9.36
C ALA A 145 -31.20 -36.20 9.74
#